data_473b78722d96b31a9bd13c6848406d8e
#
_entry.id   473b78722d96b31a9bd13c6848406d8e
#
_cell.length_a   1.000
_cell.length_b   1.000
_cell.length_c   1.000
_cell.angle_alpha   90.00
_cell.angle_beta   90.00
_cell.angle_gamma   90.00
#
_symmetry.space_group_name_H-M   'P 1'
#
loop_
_entity.id
_entity.type
_entity.pdbx_description
1 polymer ?
#
loop_
_entity_poly.entity_id
_entity_poly.type
_entity_poly.pdbx_seq_one_letter_code
_entity_poly.pdbx_strand_id
1 'polypeptide(L)'
;MATTTYLSQPHSITIGGVDLTDQCSAITFTLGSNPLTSTAFGDLGERMVPGLQTVEGSITLYASYGAGEVEATLFAEAGQGDTSIVVTHAAGAISASNPEYQISNTMIADVPTAMTVGELQVYEVSFSGGSFVRDITA
;
A
#
# COMPACT_ATOMS: atom_id res chain seq x y z
N MET A 1 -30.20 -8.47 1.30
CA MET A 1 -28.96 -7.87 0.80
C MET A 1 -27.99 -8.99 0.41
N ALA A 2 -27.42 -8.92 -0.78
CA ALA A 2 -26.45 -9.89 -1.22
C ALA A 2 -25.04 -9.45 -0.80
N THR A 3 -24.25 -10.39 -0.31
CA THR A 3 -22.86 -10.14 0.07
C THR A 3 -21.95 -11.00 -0.78
N THR A 4 -20.95 -10.40 -1.39
CA THR A 4 -20.01 -11.10 -2.24
C THR A 4 -18.65 -11.20 -1.54
N THR A 5 -18.12 -12.40 -1.51
CA THR A 5 -16.80 -12.67 -0.95
C THR A 5 -15.79 -12.82 -2.09
N TYR A 6 -14.64 -12.18 -1.94
CA TYR A 6 -13.62 -12.15 -2.98
C TYR A 6 -12.40 -12.95 -2.60
N LEU A 7 -11.82 -13.63 -3.56
CA LEU A 7 -10.49 -14.21 -3.41
C LEU A 7 -9.46 -13.09 -3.42
N SER A 8 -8.46 -13.17 -2.54
CA SER A 8 -7.38 -12.18 -2.47
C SER A 8 -6.45 -12.32 -3.67
N GLN A 9 -6.78 -11.59 -4.73
CA GLN A 9 -6.02 -11.61 -5.98
C GLN A 9 -6.13 -10.23 -6.62
N PRO A 10 -5.32 -9.25 -6.19
CA PRO A 10 -5.39 -7.92 -6.75
C PRO A 10 -5.19 -7.92 -8.25
N HIS A 11 -5.94 -7.07 -8.94
CA HIS A 11 -5.81 -6.92 -10.39
C HIS A 11 -4.51 -6.22 -10.76
N SER A 12 -4.15 -5.18 -10.05
CA SER A 12 -2.90 -4.48 -10.32
C SER A 12 -2.32 -3.87 -9.06
N ILE A 13 -1.00 -3.92 -8.95
CA ILE A 13 -0.22 -3.27 -7.91
C ILE A 13 0.89 -2.52 -8.62
N THR A 14 0.91 -1.19 -8.47
CA THR A 14 1.87 -0.31 -9.12
C THR A 14 2.67 0.42 -8.08
N ILE A 15 3.99 0.38 -8.18
CA ILE A 15 4.90 1.07 -7.27
C ILE A 15 5.76 2.01 -8.09
N GLY A 16 5.69 3.32 -7.76
CA GLY A 16 6.47 4.32 -8.48
C GLY A 16 6.17 4.40 -9.97
N GLY A 17 4.95 4.03 -10.38
CA GLY A 17 4.56 4.01 -11.78
C GLY A 17 4.87 2.72 -12.52
N VAL A 18 5.47 1.75 -11.85
CA VAL A 18 5.84 0.46 -12.46
C VAL A 18 4.90 -0.63 -11.95
N ASP A 19 4.31 -1.39 -12.87
CA ASP A 19 3.39 -2.48 -12.54
C ASP A 19 4.20 -3.73 -12.14
N LEU A 20 4.07 -4.14 -10.89
CA LEU A 20 4.77 -5.30 -10.34
C LEU A 20 3.79 -6.40 -9.90
N THR A 21 2.60 -6.41 -10.44
CA THR A 21 1.53 -7.33 -10.04
C THR A 21 1.93 -8.79 -10.15
N ASP A 22 2.62 -9.15 -11.22
CA ASP A 22 3.00 -10.53 -11.49
C ASP A 22 4.12 -11.05 -10.58
N GLN A 23 4.78 -10.17 -9.84
CA GLN A 23 5.84 -10.54 -8.90
C GLN A 23 5.41 -10.42 -7.43
N CYS A 24 4.27 -9.81 -7.17
CA CYS A 24 3.80 -9.60 -5.80
C CYS A 24 3.08 -10.83 -5.26
N SER A 25 3.58 -11.37 -4.15
CA SER A 25 2.93 -12.50 -3.50
C SER A 25 2.00 -12.08 -2.36
N ALA A 26 2.24 -10.93 -1.75
CA ALA A 26 1.42 -10.42 -0.66
C ALA A 26 1.58 -8.92 -0.52
N ILE A 27 0.49 -8.26 -0.15
CA ILE A 27 0.51 -6.85 0.21
C ILE A 27 -0.42 -6.65 1.41
N THR A 28 0.07 -5.89 2.38
CA THR A 28 -0.71 -5.51 3.56
C THR A 28 -0.54 -4.01 3.75
N PHE A 29 -1.63 -3.30 3.94
CA PHE A 29 -1.55 -1.88 4.23
C PHE A 29 -2.65 -1.48 5.20
N THR A 30 -2.33 -0.50 6.04
CA THR A 30 -3.26 0.10 6.98
C THR A 30 -3.36 1.58 6.69
N LEU A 31 -4.55 2.04 6.39
CA LEU A 31 -4.85 3.42 6.06
C LEU A 31 -5.77 3.99 7.14
N GLY A 32 -5.40 5.12 7.69
CA GLY A 32 -6.19 5.70 8.76
C GLY A 32 -5.81 7.16 9.02
N SER A 33 -6.19 7.64 10.17
CA SER A 33 -5.79 8.97 10.62
C SER A 33 -5.44 8.94 12.09
N ASN A 34 -4.59 9.87 12.49
CA ASN A 34 -4.16 9.99 13.87
C ASN A 34 -5.31 10.60 14.70
N PRO A 35 -5.88 9.86 15.67
CA PRO A 35 -6.96 10.42 16.47
C PRO A 35 -6.44 11.47 17.46
N LEU A 36 -7.15 12.58 17.55
CA LEU A 36 -6.85 13.65 18.49
C LEU A 36 -8.03 13.79 19.45
N THR A 37 -7.74 14.02 20.71
CA THR A 37 -8.76 14.18 21.75
C THR A 37 -9.18 15.63 21.83
N SER A 38 -10.50 15.89 21.77
CA SER A 38 -11.06 17.22 21.91
C SER A 38 -12.10 17.30 23.02
N THR A 39 -11.99 16.42 24.02
CA THR A 39 -12.91 16.36 25.13
C THR A 39 -12.90 17.66 25.92
N ALA A 40 -14.07 18.19 26.26
CA ALA A 40 -14.24 19.44 26.99
C ALA A 40 -15.13 19.24 28.21
N PHE A 41 -15.22 20.27 29.04
CA PHE A 41 -16.13 20.23 30.19
C PHE A 41 -17.58 20.02 29.73
N GLY A 42 -18.29 19.17 30.41
CA GLY A 42 -19.67 18.83 30.09
C GLY A 42 -19.81 17.63 29.19
N ASP A 43 -18.73 17.13 28.61
CA ASP A 43 -18.77 15.91 27.79
C ASP A 43 -18.90 14.69 28.70
N LEU A 44 -19.79 13.76 28.33
CA LEU A 44 -19.98 12.51 29.07
C LEU A 44 -19.00 11.42 28.62
N GLY A 45 -18.36 11.59 27.48
CA GLY A 45 -17.38 10.66 26.96
C GLY A 45 -16.27 11.39 26.23
N GLU A 46 -15.27 10.67 25.81
CA GLU A 46 -14.16 11.25 25.03
C GLU A 46 -14.62 11.62 23.63
N ARG A 47 -14.29 12.84 23.24
CA ARG A 47 -14.51 13.30 21.86
C ARG A 47 -13.22 13.23 21.09
N MET A 48 -13.27 12.56 19.93
CA MET A 48 -12.11 12.35 19.09
C MET A 48 -12.31 13.05 17.75
N VAL A 49 -11.26 13.66 17.25
CA VAL A 49 -11.24 14.27 15.91
C VAL A 49 -10.10 13.66 15.10
N PRO A 50 -10.27 13.55 13.78
CA PRO A 50 -9.19 13.02 12.94
C PRO A 50 -8.08 14.05 12.80
N GLY A 51 -6.84 13.58 12.93
CA GLY A 51 -5.65 14.36 12.67
C GLY A 51 -5.11 14.07 11.27
N LEU A 52 -3.79 14.02 11.16
CA LEU A 52 -3.13 13.70 9.91
C LEU A 52 -3.38 12.24 9.53
N GLN A 53 -3.43 11.97 8.23
CA GLN A 53 -3.55 10.61 7.73
C GLN A 53 -2.30 9.79 8.07
N THR A 54 -2.51 8.52 8.41
CA THR A 54 -1.43 7.58 8.67
C THR A 54 -1.49 6.46 7.65
N VAL A 55 -0.34 6.13 7.10
CA VAL A 55 -0.19 5.06 6.11
C VAL A 55 0.96 4.18 6.54
N GLU A 56 0.72 2.89 6.59
CA GLU A 56 1.79 1.91 6.83
C GLU A 56 1.42 0.58 6.19
N GLY A 57 2.43 -0.19 5.84
CA GLY A 57 2.19 -1.50 5.25
C GLY A 57 3.47 -2.18 4.83
N SER A 58 3.30 -3.35 4.24
CA SER A 58 4.41 -4.13 3.71
C SER A 58 3.99 -4.85 2.44
N ILE A 59 4.97 -5.08 1.58
CA ILE A 59 4.79 -5.78 0.31
C ILE A 59 5.85 -6.86 0.21
N THR A 60 5.45 -8.07 -0.17
CA THR A 60 6.36 -9.17 -0.45
C THR A 60 6.37 -9.42 -1.94
N LEU A 61 7.54 -9.32 -2.56
CA LEU A 61 7.73 -9.45 -3.99
C LEU A 61 8.79 -10.50 -4.28
N TYR A 62 8.58 -11.29 -5.32
CA TYR A 62 9.61 -12.17 -5.82
C TYR A 62 10.66 -11.33 -6.54
N ALA A 63 11.93 -11.71 -6.39
CA ALA A 63 13.02 -10.96 -6.98
C ALA A 63 13.02 -11.09 -8.51
N SER A 64 13.24 -9.97 -9.18
CA SER A 64 13.51 -9.91 -10.60
C SER A 64 14.47 -8.76 -10.88
N TYR A 65 15.26 -8.89 -11.91
CA TYR A 65 16.36 -7.96 -12.19
C TYR A 65 16.26 -7.41 -13.60
N GLY A 66 16.65 -6.17 -13.76
CA GLY A 66 16.62 -5.49 -15.04
C GLY A 66 15.80 -4.21 -14.98
N ALA A 67 15.77 -3.46 -16.07
CA ALA A 67 15.00 -2.21 -16.16
C ALA A 67 13.50 -2.52 -16.07
N GLY A 68 12.80 -1.81 -15.17
CA GLY A 68 11.37 -2.01 -14.94
C GLY A 68 11.00 -3.23 -14.11
N GLU A 69 11.99 -3.92 -13.55
CA GLU A 69 11.78 -5.09 -12.70
C GLU A 69 11.81 -4.70 -11.22
N VAL A 70 11.59 -5.68 -10.34
CA VAL A 70 11.39 -5.44 -8.91
C VAL A 70 12.60 -4.77 -8.27
N GLU A 71 13.80 -5.31 -8.48
CA GLU A 71 14.99 -4.78 -7.82
C GLU A 71 15.26 -3.34 -8.23
N ALA A 72 15.24 -3.04 -9.53
CA ALA A 72 15.50 -1.68 -10.02
C ALA A 72 14.47 -0.69 -9.50
N THR A 73 13.20 -1.09 -9.43
CA THR A 73 12.11 -0.23 -8.95
C THR A 73 12.25 0.04 -7.46
N LEU A 74 12.50 -0.98 -6.65
CA LEU A 74 12.61 -0.81 -5.20
C LEU A 74 13.80 0.05 -4.81
N PHE A 75 14.95 -0.15 -5.43
CA PHE A 75 16.14 0.65 -5.09
C PHE A 75 16.05 2.08 -5.63
N ALA A 76 15.31 2.31 -6.71
CA ALA A 76 15.05 3.68 -7.17
C ALA A 76 14.16 4.46 -6.21
N GLU A 77 13.21 3.78 -5.54
CA GLU A 77 12.27 4.42 -4.64
C GLU A 77 12.75 4.43 -3.18
N ALA A 78 13.69 3.58 -2.80
CA ALA A 78 14.14 3.50 -1.42
C ALA A 78 14.76 4.83 -0.96
N GLY A 79 14.29 5.32 0.19
CA GLY A 79 14.81 6.54 0.80
C GLY A 79 14.31 7.84 0.19
N GLN A 80 13.44 7.80 -0.80
CA GLN A 80 12.99 9.01 -1.50
C GLN A 80 11.89 9.78 -0.78
N GLY A 81 10.92 9.09 -0.18
CA GLY A 81 9.82 9.75 0.51
C GLY A 81 8.73 10.30 -0.39
N ASP A 82 8.75 9.95 -1.67
CA ASP A 82 7.77 10.39 -2.66
C ASP A 82 7.21 9.22 -3.47
N THR A 83 7.30 8.02 -2.92
CA THR A 83 6.83 6.81 -3.58
C THR A 83 5.32 6.79 -3.66
N SER A 84 4.78 6.41 -4.81
CA SER A 84 3.36 6.18 -4.99
C SER A 84 3.08 4.69 -5.11
N ILE A 85 2.01 4.23 -4.47
CA ILE A 85 1.58 2.84 -4.54
C ILE A 85 0.10 2.85 -4.88
N VAL A 86 -0.28 2.12 -5.92
CA VAL A 86 -1.66 2.03 -6.38
C VAL A 86 -2.06 0.57 -6.40
N VAL A 87 -3.18 0.26 -5.76
CA VAL A 87 -3.70 -1.11 -5.67
C VAL A 87 -5.12 -1.13 -6.17
N THR A 88 -5.40 -2.00 -7.14
CA THR A 88 -6.74 -2.22 -7.68
C THR A 88 -7.12 -3.69 -7.48
N HIS A 89 -8.31 -3.95 -6.92
CA HIS A 89 -8.63 -5.32 -6.55
C HIS A 89 -9.24 -6.14 -7.70
N ALA A 90 -9.85 -5.49 -8.70
CA ALA A 90 -10.46 -6.21 -9.82
C ALA A 90 -10.33 -5.42 -11.12
N ALA A 91 -10.41 -6.13 -12.23
CA ALA A 91 -10.43 -5.53 -13.56
C ALA A 91 -11.75 -4.78 -13.77
N GLY A 92 -11.71 -3.75 -14.62
CA GLY A 92 -12.88 -2.98 -14.96
C GLY A 92 -12.82 -1.56 -14.46
N ALA A 93 -13.91 -0.83 -14.65
CA ALA A 93 -13.99 0.57 -14.24
C ALA A 93 -14.00 0.71 -12.71
N ILE A 94 -13.33 1.73 -12.23
CA ILE A 94 -13.31 2.05 -10.81
C ILE A 94 -14.72 2.47 -10.37
N SER A 95 -15.20 1.88 -9.27
CA SER A 95 -16.53 2.18 -8.73
C SER A 95 -16.58 1.86 -7.24
N ALA A 96 -17.74 2.03 -6.62
CA ALA A 96 -17.90 1.69 -5.21
C ALA A 96 -17.70 0.20 -4.92
N SER A 97 -17.91 -0.67 -5.91
CA SER A 97 -17.65 -2.11 -5.78
C SER A 97 -16.28 -2.52 -6.33
N ASN A 98 -15.54 -1.59 -6.92
CA ASN A 98 -14.17 -1.82 -7.41
C ASN A 98 -13.30 -0.62 -7.09
N PRO A 99 -13.01 -0.38 -5.81
CA PRO A 99 -12.23 0.80 -5.41
C PRO A 99 -10.76 0.64 -5.77
N GLU A 100 -10.14 1.79 -6.04
CA GLU A 100 -8.70 1.88 -6.20
C GLU A 100 -8.10 2.59 -4.99
N TYR A 101 -7.08 2.01 -4.39
CA TYR A 101 -6.39 2.61 -3.28
C TYR A 101 -5.12 3.28 -3.79
N GLN A 102 -5.04 4.60 -3.62
CA GLN A 102 -3.91 5.41 -4.05
C GLN A 102 -3.16 5.92 -2.83
N ILE A 103 -1.91 5.52 -2.70
CA ILE A 103 -1.04 5.95 -1.61
C ILE A 103 0.04 6.84 -2.23
N SER A 104 0.21 8.04 -1.69
CA SER A 104 1.14 9.04 -2.23
C SER A 104 2.12 9.49 -1.17
N ASN A 105 3.34 9.82 -1.59
CA ASN A 105 4.39 10.36 -0.73
C ASN A 105 4.73 9.44 0.45
N THR A 106 4.62 8.14 0.26
CA THR A 106 5.06 7.17 1.25
C THR A 106 6.56 6.93 1.10
N MET A 107 7.17 6.40 2.14
CA MET A 107 8.62 6.17 2.16
C MET A 107 8.92 4.69 2.35
N ILE A 108 9.75 4.16 1.46
CA ILE A 108 10.40 2.88 1.63
C ILE A 108 11.79 3.17 2.20
N ALA A 109 11.99 2.88 3.47
CA ALA A 109 13.23 3.25 4.15
C ALA A 109 14.39 2.36 3.75
N ASP A 110 14.14 1.06 3.59
CA ASP A 110 15.17 0.09 3.25
C ASP A 110 14.60 -1.03 2.42
N VAL A 111 15.48 -1.78 1.76
CA VAL A 111 15.11 -2.95 0.96
C VAL A 111 15.89 -4.16 1.51
N PRO A 112 15.29 -4.91 2.45
CA PRO A 112 15.94 -6.12 2.96
C PRO A 112 16.10 -7.15 1.85
N THR A 113 17.29 -7.70 1.73
CA THR A 113 17.60 -8.69 0.71
C THR A 113 18.07 -9.97 1.40
N ALA A 114 17.42 -11.09 1.13
CA ALA A 114 17.77 -12.40 1.66
C ALA A 114 17.98 -13.38 0.51
N MET A 115 19.07 -14.10 0.56
CA MET A 115 19.41 -15.10 -0.45
C MET A 115 19.76 -16.41 0.25
N THR A 116 18.92 -17.43 0.05
CA THR A 116 19.11 -18.73 0.67
C THR A 116 19.10 -19.81 -0.41
N VAL A 117 20.07 -20.70 -0.37
CA VAL A 117 20.18 -21.80 -1.36
C VAL A 117 18.95 -22.69 -1.27
N GLY A 118 18.33 -22.96 -2.42
CA GLY A 118 17.15 -23.81 -2.51
C GLY A 118 15.82 -23.11 -2.30
N GLU A 119 15.83 -21.81 -2.04
CA GLU A 119 14.62 -21.02 -1.85
C GLU A 119 14.50 -19.94 -2.91
N LEU A 120 13.25 -19.52 -3.18
CA LEU A 120 13.01 -18.38 -4.05
C LEU A 120 13.49 -17.11 -3.36
N GLN A 121 14.12 -16.24 -4.13
CA GLN A 121 14.55 -14.95 -3.61
C GLN A 121 13.36 -14.00 -3.55
N VAL A 122 13.15 -13.39 -2.40
CA VAL A 122 12.04 -12.45 -2.19
C VAL A 122 12.54 -11.15 -1.57
N TYR A 123 11.83 -10.07 -1.84
CA TYR A 123 12.01 -8.81 -1.15
C TYR A 123 10.76 -8.56 -0.30
N GLU A 124 10.99 -8.30 0.97
CA GLU A 124 9.92 -7.97 1.91
C GLU A 124 10.14 -6.54 2.36
N VAL A 125 9.35 -5.62 1.81
CA VAL A 125 9.58 -4.19 1.91
C VAL A 125 8.45 -3.56 2.72
N SER A 126 8.82 -2.71 3.69
CA SER A 126 7.85 -1.94 4.48
C SER A 126 7.82 -0.50 4.01
N PHE A 127 6.64 0.07 3.99
CA PHE A 127 6.47 1.48 3.67
C PHE A 127 5.66 2.16 4.77
N SER A 128 5.89 3.45 4.97
CA SER A 128 5.19 4.24 5.98
C SER A 128 5.14 5.70 5.59
N GLY A 129 4.16 6.40 6.13
CA GLY A 129 3.98 7.82 5.89
C GLY A 129 3.23 8.14 4.61
N GLY A 130 3.02 9.42 4.36
CA GLY A 130 2.30 9.90 3.20
C GLY A 130 0.81 10.03 3.41
N SER A 131 0.08 10.09 2.33
CA SER A 131 -1.37 10.23 2.33
C SER A 131 -2.00 9.20 1.41
N PHE A 132 -3.31 9.01 1.55
CA PHE A 132 -4.02 8.03 0.74
C PHE A 132 -5.35 8.59 0.25
N VAL A 133 -5.83 8.03 -0.86
CA VAL A 133 -7.15 8.29 -1.40
C VAL A 133 -7.78 6.94 -1.75
N ARG A 134 -9.02 6.77 -1.34
CA ARG A 134 -9.85 5.65 -1.80
C ARG A 134 -10.68 6.18 -2.95
N ASP A 135 -10.33 5.80 -4.17
CA ASP A 135 -11.00 6.26 -5.37
C ASP A 135 -12.10 5.27 -5.77
N ILE A 136 -13.32 5.74 -5.81
CA ILE A 136 -14.48 4.94 -6.21
C ILE A 136 -15.18 5.52 -7.44
N THR A 137 -14.55 6.48 -8.10
CA THR A 137 -15.08 7.10 -9.32
C THR A 137 -14.15 6.85 -10.48
N ALA A 138 -14.71 6.54 -11.63
CA ALA A 138 -13.94 6.31 -12.84
C ALA A 138 -13.44 7.63 -13.44
#